data_2edbbfac61fac210618b7c5993eaaf1e
#
_entry.id   2edbbfac61fac210618b7c5993eaaf1e
#
_cell.length_a   1.000
_cell.length_b   1.000
_cell.length_c   1.000
_cell.angle_alpha   90.00
_cell.angle_beta   90.00
_cell.angle_gamma   90.00
#
_symmetry.space_group_name_H-M   'P 1'
#
loop_
_entity.id
_entity.type
_entity.pdbx_description
1 polymer ?
#
loop_
_entity_poly.entity_id
_entity_poly.type
_entity_poly.pdbx_seq_one_letter_code
_entity_poly.pdbx_strand_id
1 'polypeptide(L)'
;VAEAEKRILEAGEPHTYLPISGIPAFNAGVQKLIFGADSPIIKEKHAVTVQSLGGTGALKVGADFLAAILKDPEAVVSTPTWQNHVAIFEQAGFKVGKYPYYDKENNGVDFPAMLKSLSGLKENTVVILHACCHNPTGYDLTQEQWAQVVDVCVKNKLIPFLDIAYQGFGDGLEEDAGSIRQFADAGIPFFVSSSFSKSFSLYGERIGALTVVCKDQEEASRVLSKLKALIRANYSNPPAHGAKIVAQVLNDPELMKQWHEDLGEMRERIKE
;
A
#
# COMPACT_ATOMS: atom_id res chain seq x y z
N VAL A 1 -5.47 18.78 8.25
CA VAL A 1 -5.38 19.19 6.82
C VAL A 1 -5.34 20.70 6.69
N ALA A 2 -6.37 21.43 7.14
CA ALA A 2 -6.47 22.89 6.97
C ALA A 2 -5.25 23.67 7.51
N GLU A 3 -4.73 23.31 8.69
CA GLU A 3 -3.53 23.93 9.24
C GLU A 3 -2.28 23.66 8.38
N ALA A 4 -2.15 22.46 7.84
CA ALA A 4 -1.04 22.14 6.93
C ALA A 4 -1.14 22.93 5.62
N GLU A 5 -2.33 23.08 5.05
CA GLU A 5 -2.57 23.92 3.86
C GLU A 5 -2.20 25.39 4.10
N LYS A 6 -2.62 25.94 5.26
CA LYS A 6 -2.28 27.29 5.68
C LYS A 6 -0.76 27.50 5.74
N ARG A 7 -0.03 26.57 6.36
CA ARG A 7 1.45 26.63 6.46
C ARG A 7 2.11 26.58 5.07
N ILE A 8 1.61 25.75 4.16
CA ILE A 8 2.11 25.67 2.78
C ILE A 8 1.89 26.99 2.03
N LEU A 9 0.72 27.60 2.21
CA LEU A 9 0.41 28.88 1.58
C LEU A 9 1.31 30.00 2.14
N GLU A 10 1.50 30.06 3.45
CA GLU A 10 2.34 31.04 4.13
C GLU A 10 3.83 30.91 3.77
N ALA A 11 4.30 29.69 3.48
CA ALA A 11 5.66 29.43 3.07
C ALA A 11 5.99 29.99 1.67
N GLY A 12 4.98 30.21 0.82
CA GLY A 12 5.16 30.83 -0.50
C GLY A 12 6.10 30.05 -1.42
N GLU A 13 6.17 28.73 -1.29
CA GLU A 13 7.07 27.91 -2.09
C GLU A 13 6.71 27.91 -3.58
N PRO A 14 7.70 27.90 -4.48
CA PRO A 14 7.45 27.91 -5.92
C PRO A 14 6.78 26.59 -6.37
N HIS A 15 5.95 26.68 -7.43
CA HIS A 15 5.28 25.55 -8.06
C HIS A 15 6.21 24.83 -9.06
N THR A 16 7.36 24.37 -8.59
CA THR A 16 8.32 23.62 -9.42
C THR A 16 7.95 22.12 -9.45
N TYR A 17 8.50 21.41 -10.44
CA TYR A 17 8.37 19.96 -10.50
C TYR A 17 9.00 19.30 -9.29
N LEU A 18 8.33 18.28 -8.75
CA LEU A 18 8.91 17.40 -7.75
C LEU A 18 9.97 16.46 -8.35
N PRO A 19 10.84 15.86 -7.53
CA PRO A 19 11.61 14.71 -7.96
C PRO A 19 10.69 13.60 -8.52
N ILE A 20 11.18 12.79 -9.44
CA ILE A 20 10.42 11.69 -10.06
C ILE A 20 9.82 10.76 -8.99
N SER A 21 10.56 10.49 -7.91
CA SER A 21 10.11 9.66 -6.78
C SER A 21 9.19 10.39 -5.78
N GLY A 22 8.93 11.67 -5.98
CA GLY A 22 8.11 12.47 -5.06
C GLY A 22 8.89 13.17 -3.95
N ILE A 23 8.18 13.69 -2.97
CA ILE A 23 8.74 14.42 -1.83
C ILE A 23 9.46 13.45 -0.88
N PRO A 24 10.77 13.63 -0.58
CA PRO A 24 11.49 12.72 0.32
C PRO A 24 10.87 12.61 1.71
N ALA A 25 10.40 13.72 2.30
CA ALA A 25 9.75 13.73 3.60
C ALA A 25 8.40 12.98 3.59
N PHE A 26 7.64 13.06 2.49
CA PHE A 26 6.44 12.26 2.28
C PHE A 26 6.78 10.77 2.25
N ASN A 27 7.74 10.36 1.43
CA ASN A 27 8.12 8.95 1.28
C ASN A 27 8.62 8.37 2.60
N ALA A 28 9.42 9.12 3.37
CA ALA A 28 9.90 8.70 4.70
C ALA A 28 8.75 8.61 5.71
N GLY A 29 7.81 9.55 5.69
CA GLY A 29 6.62 9.53 6.54
C GLY A 29 5.75 8.31 6.27
N VAL A 30 5.54 7.95 5.00
CA VAL A 30 4.80 6.74 4.60
C VAL A 30 5.46 5.47 5.16
N GLN A 31 6.78 5.33 5.04
CA GLN A 31 7.49 4.17 5.60
C GLN A 31 7.30 4.06 7.11
N LYS A 32 7.42 5.16 7.84
CA LYS A 32 7.17 5.18 9.29
C LYS A 32 5.74 4.79 9.63
N LEU A 33 4.77 5.23 8.85
CA LEU A 33 3.36 4.94 9.06
C LEU A 33 3.05 3.45 8.91
N ILE A 34 3.59 2.78 7.89
CA ILE A 34 3.27 1.38 7.60
C ILE A 34 4.16 0.38 8.36
N PHE A 35 5.42 0.71 8.62
CA PHE A 35 6.37 -0.20 9.29
C PHE A 35 6.58 0.11 10.77
N GLY A 36 6.27 1.33 11.22
CA GLY A 36 6.71 1.87 12.50
C GLY A 36 8.09 2.53 12.41
N ALA A 37 8.29 3.59 13.19
CA ALA A 37 9.49 4.45 13.12
C ALA A 37 10.80 3.69 13.42
N ASP A 38 10.72 2.65 14.25
CA ASP A 38 11.87 1.87 14.69
C ASP A 38 12.14 0.60 13.87
N SER A 39 11.38 0.37 12.81
CA SER A 39 11.49 -0.82 11.97
C SER A 39 12.90 -1.03 11.42
N PRO A 40 13.44 -2.27 11.49
CA PRO A 40 14.71 -2.63 10.88
C PRO A 40 14.74 -2.35 9.37
N ILE A 41 13.63 -2.56 8.67
CA ILE A 41 13.50 -2.29 7.22
C ILE A 41 13.88 -0.84 6.87
N ILE A 42 13.48 0.12 7.71
CA ILE A 42 13.82 1.54 7.52
C ILE A 42 15.29 1.78 7.85
N LYS A 43 15.77 1.25 9.01
CA LYS A 43 17.15 1.45 9.48
C LYS A 43 18.17 0.85 8.52
N GLU A 44 17.88 -0.32 7.96
CA GLU A 44 18.74 -1.05 7.04
C GLU A 44 18.51 -0.67 5.56
N LYS A 45 17.55 0.23 5.31
CA LYS A 45 17.21 0.73 3.97
C LYS A 45 16.79 -0.37 2.98
N HIS A 46 16.04 -1.34 3.47
CA HIS A 46 15.50 -2.45 2.67
C HIS A 46 14.23 -2.08 1.90
N ALA A 47 13.67 -0.90 2.12
CA ALA A 47 12.47 -0.43 1.41
C ALA A 47 12.74 0.81 0.57
N VAL A 48 12.07 0.88 -0.57
CA VAL A 48 11.93 2.08 -1.37
C VAL A 48 10.48 2.50 -1.41
N THR A 49 10.24 3.81 -1.35
CA THR A 49 8.89 4.39 -1.49
C THR A 49 8.94 5.47 -2.55
N VAL A 50 7.94 5.44 -3.43
CA VAL A 50 7.73 6.47 -4.45
C VAL A 50 6.31 7.01 -4.32
N GLN A 51 6.17 8.32 -4.39
CA GLN A 51 4.88 8.99 -4.45
C GLN A 51 4.16 8.64 -5.75
N SER A 52 2.83 8.47 -5.69
CA SER A 52 2.01 8.04 -6.83
C SER A 52 0.70 8.84 -6.92
N LEU A 53 -0.01 8.65 -8.04
CA LEU A 53 -1.33 9.25 -8.28
C LEU A 53 -2.43 8.47 -7.54
N GLY A 54 -2.47 8.61 -6.21
CA GLY A 54 -3.34 7.83 -5.34
C GLY A 54 -2.92 6.35 -5.27
N GLY A 55 -3.75 5.53 -4.64
CA GLY A 55 -3.55 4.09 -4.57
C GLY A 55 -3.60 3.41 -5.94
N THR A 56 -4.49 3.88 -6.84
CA THR A 56 -4.55 3.38 -8.23
C THR A 56 -3.22 3.54 -8.96
N GLY A 57 -2.58 4.71 -8.83
CA GLY A 57 -1.27 4.96 -9.43
C GLY A 57 -0.18 4.08 -8.82
N ALA A 58 -0.23 3.82 -7.50
CA ALA A 58 0.70 2.92 -6.83
C ALA A 58 0.57 1.49 -7.35
N LEU A 59 -0.65 0.96 -7.43
CA LEU A 59 -0.93 -0.37 -7.97
C LEU A 59 -0.45 -0.49 -9.42
N LYS A 60 -0.73 0.53 -10.26
CA LYS A 60 -0.35 0.52 -11.67
C LYS A 60 1.16 0.54 -11.85
N VAL A 61 1.88 1.40 -11.14
CA VAL A 61 3.35 1.45 -11.21
C VAL A 61 3.96 0.14 -10.72
N GLY A 62 3.43 -0.45 -9.64
CA GLY A 62 3.88 -1.74 -9.13
C GLY A 62 3.59 -2.90 -10.10
N ALA A 63 2.40 -2.91 -10.72
CA ALA A 63 2.05 -3.91 -11.72
C ALA A 63 2.96 -3.81 -12.97
N ASP A 64 3.21 -2.60 -13.48
CA ASP A 64 4.12 -2.38 -14.62
C ASP A 64 5.55 -2.79 -14.28
N PHE A 65 6.01 -2.51 -13.05
CA PHE A 65 7.31 -2.96 -12.59
C PHE A 65 7.42 -4.49 -12.59
N LEU A 66 6.46 -5.18 -12.00
CA LEU A 66 6.44 -6.64 -11.94
C LEU A 66 6.32 -7.27 -13.34
N ALA A 67 5.48 -6.72 -14.21
CA ALA A 67 5.36 -7.17 -15.59
C ALA A 67 6.67 -7.04 -16.39
N ALA A 68 7.50 -6.04 -16.05
CA ALA A 68 8.78 -5.83 -16.71
C ALA A 68 9.89 -6.81 -16.26
N ILE A 69 9.70 -7.53 -15.16
CA ILE A 69 10.71 -8.44 -14.58
C ILE A 69 10.26 -9.90 -14.55
N LEU A 70 8.95 -10.16 -14.54
CA LEU A 70 8.41 -11.52 -14.53
C LEU A 70 8.19 -12.04 -15.95
N LYS A 71 8.44 -13.32 -16.15
CA LYS A 71 8.08 -14.03 -17.37
C LYS A 71 6.67 -14.61 -17.19
N ASP A 72 5.78 -14.36 -18.17
CA ASP A 72 4.39 -14.83 -18.15
C ASP A 72 3.69 -14.49 -16.81
N PRO A 73 3.55 -13.19 -16.46
CA PRO A 73 3.13 -12.77 -15.14
C PRO A 73 1.69 -13.20 -14.83
N GLU A 74 1.51 -13.78 -13.66
CA GLU A 74 0.20 -14.15 -13.12
C GLU A 74 -0.08 -13.44 -11.80
N ALA A 75 -1.33 -13.03 -11.60
CA ALA A 75 -1.79 -12.42 -10.37
C ALA A 75 -3.12 -13.04 -9.95
N VAL A 76 -3.40 -13.04 -8.66
CA VAL A 76 -4.68 -13.49 -8.11
C VAL A 76 -5.25 -12.41 -7.20
N VAL A 77 -6.57 -12.25 -7.25
CA VAL A 77 -7.36 -11.31 -6.44
C VAL A 77 -8.42 -12.05 -5.65
N SER A 78 -8.87 -11.48 -4.56
CA SER A 78 -9.98 -12.06 -3.77
C SER A 78 -11.30 -12.08 -4.54
N THR A 79 -12.19 -12.99 -4.18
CA THR A 79 -13.57 -13.02 -4.70
C THR A 79 -14.56 -12.74 -3.56
N PRO A 80 -15.24 -11.58 -3.57
CA PRO A 80 -15.07 -10.43 -4.47
C PRO A 80 -13.80 -9.59 -4.16
N THR A 81 -13.51 -8.62 -5.01
CA THR A 81 -12.46 -7.60 -4.81
C THR A 81 -12.93 -6.25 -5.33
N TRP A 82 -12.19 -5.19 -5.05
CA TRP A 82 -12.34 -3.93 -5.74
C TRP A 82 -12.04 -4.12 -7.24
N GLN A 83 -13.03 -3.86 -8.08
CA GLN A 83 -13.00 -4.23 -9.51
C GLN A 83 -11.77 -3.69 -10.25
N ASN A 84 -11.25 -2.54 -9.83
CA ASN A 84 -10.10 -1.95 -10.50
C ASN A 84 -8.79 -2.73 -10.29
N HIS A 85 -8.69 -3.60 -9.28
CA HIS A 85 -7.55 -4.52 -9.14
C HIS A 85 -7.38 -5.36 -10.39
N VAL A 86 -8.46 -5.95 -10.91
CA VAL A 86 -8.43 -6.78 -12.11
C VAL A 86 -7.97 -5.96 -13.32
N ALA A 87 -8.61 -4.81 -13.57
CA ALA A 87 -8.30 -3.97 -14.72
C ALA A 87 -6.85 -3.47 -14.73
N ILE A 88 -6.31 -3.07 -13.56
CA ILE A 88 -4.93 -2.59 -13.44
C ILE A 88 -3.93 -3.67 -13.84
N PHE A 89 -4.09 -4.89 -13.29
CA PHE A 89 -3.15 -5.98 -13.54
C PHE A 89 -3.30 -6.56 -14.95
N GLU A 90 -4.53 -6.70 -15.47
CA GLU A 90 -4.75 -7.12 -16.86
C GLU A 90 -4.13 -6.13 -17.87
N GLN A 91 -4.31 -4.82 -17.66
CA GLN A 91 -3.69 -3.80 -18.50
C GLN A 91 -2.16 -3.77 -18.41
N ALA A 92 -1.58 -4.25 -17.32
CA ALA A 92 -0.15 -4.41 -17.17
C ALA A 92 0.36 -5.71 -17.85
N GLY A 93 -0.52 -6.56 -18.35
CA GLY A 93 -0.18 -7.79 -19.06
C GLY A 93 -0.22 -9.06 -18.21
N PHE A 94 -0.83 -9.01 -17.01
CA PHE A 94 -1.01 -10.18 -16.17
C PHE A 94 -2.18 -11.04 -16.60
N LYS A 95 -2.04 -12.37 -16.41
CA LYS A 95 -3.19 -13.26 -16.31
C LYS A 95 -3.73 -13.15 -14.89
N VAL A 96 -4.95 -12.66 -14.75
CA VAL A 96 -5.56 -12.45 -13.44
C VAL A 96 -6.51 -13.58 -13.09
N GLY A 97 -6.17 -14.35 -12.05
CA GLY A 97 -7.01 -15.38 -11.44
C GLY A 97 -7.69 -14.86 -10.17
N LYS A 98 -8.41 -15.75 -9.50
CA LYS A 98 -9.18 -15.44 -8.30
C LYS A 98 -8.94 -16.48 -7.22
N TYR A 99 -8.98 -16.04 -5.95
CA TYR A 99 -9.04 -16.93 -4.79
C TYR A 99 -10.32 -16.68 -3.99
N PRO A 100 -10.91 -17.72 -3.36
CA PRO A 100 -12.08 -17.57 -2.47
C PRO A 100 -11.75 -16.64 -1.31
N TYR A 101 -12.72 -15.80 -0.93
CA TYR A 101 -12.57 -14.91 0.21
C TYR A 101 -13.84 -14.79 1.05
N TYR A 102 -14.99 -14.45 0.42
CA TYR A 102 -16.21 -14.17 1.13
C TYR A 102 -17.12 -15.40 1.23
N ASP A 103 -17.50 -15.73 2.46
CA ASP A 103 -18.52 -16.73 2.77
C ASP A 103 -19.88 -16.04 2.98
N LYS A 104 -20.77 -16.23 2.00
CA LYS A 104 -22.12 -15.65 2.04
C LYS A 104 -23.04 -16.29 3.05
N GLU A 105 -22.81 -17.55 3.39
CA GLU A 105 -23.69 -18.30 4.29
C GLU A 105 -23.43 -17.92 5.75
N ASN A 106 -22.17 -17.70 6.10
CA ASN A 106 -21.75 -17.36 7.45
C ASN A 106 -21.42 -15.86 7.63
N ASN A 107 -21.55 -15.04 6.59
CA ASN A 107 -21.20 -13.62 6.61
C ASN A 107 -19.79 -13.38 7.19
N GLY A 108 -18.79 -13.89 6.52
CA GLY A 108 -17.40 -13.82 6.99
C GLY A 108 -16.39 -14.13 5.90
N VAL A 109 -15.18 -14.47 6.31
CA VAL A 109 -14.13 -14.92 5.41
C VAL A 109 -14.12 -16.45 5.35
N ASP A 110 -14.20 -17.02 4.14
CA ASP A 110 -13.92 -18.45 3.91
C ASP A 110 -12.40 -18.67 3.93
N PHE A 111 -11.84 -18.55 5.14
CA PHE A 111 -10.40 -18.63 5.31
C PHE A 111 -9.80 -20.00 4.93
N PRO A 112 -10.45 -21.16 5.23
CA PRO A 112 -9.94 -22.46 4.80
C PRO A 112 -9.83 -22.56 3.27
N ALA A 113 -10.85 -22.11 2.53
CA ALA A 113 -10.82 -22.13 1.07
C ALA A 113 -9.79 -21.16 0.49
N MET A 114 -9.67 -19.95 1.08
CA MET A 114 -8.63 -18.98 0.73
C MET A 114 -7.24 -19.61 0.89
N LEU A 115 -6.92 -20.13 2.07
CA LEU A 115 -5.60 -20.67 2.39
C LEU A 115 -5.25 -21.87 1.50
N LYS A 116 -6.22 -22.75 1.22
CA LYS A 116 -6.06 -23.89 0.30
C LYS A 116 -5.75 -23.39 -1.13
N SER A 117 -6.47 -22.37 -1.59
CA SER A 117 -6.26 -21.79 -2.92
C SER A 117 -4.86 -21.17 -3.04
N LEU A 118 -4.44 -20.35 -2.07
CA LEU A 118 -3.11 -19.74 -2.06
C LEU A 118 -2.00 -20.79 -1.98
N SER A 119 -2.20 -21.86 -1.22
CA SER A 119 -1.24 -22.97 -1.11
C SER A 119 -1.02 -23.75 -2.40
N GLY A 120 -1.95 -23.65 -3.36
CA GLY A 120 -1.85 -24.29 -4.67
C GLY A 120 -1.21 -23.42 -5.76
N LEU A 121 -0.86 -22.16 -5.45
CA LEU A 121 -0.28 -21.25 -6.43
C LEU A 121 1.19 -21.58 -6.71
N LYS A 122 1.60 -21.32 -7.94
CA LYS A 122 3.00 -21.48 -8.36
C LYS A 122 3.87 -20.32 -7.89
N GLU A 123 5.16 -20.56 -7.75
CA GLU A 123 6.18 -19.56 -7.44
C GLU A 123 6.05 -18.32 -8.35
N ASN A 124 6.32 -17.15 -7.80
CA ASN A 124 6.22 -15.83 -8.44
C ASN A 124 4.80 -15.38 -8.85
N THR A 125 3.75 -16.08 -8.44
CA THR A 125 2.40 -15.54 -8.56
C THR A 125 2.22 -14.35 -7.64
N VAL A 126 1.71 -13.24 -8.18
CA VAL A 126 1.40 -12.03 -7.40
C VAL A 126 0.06 -12.22 -6.70
N VAL A 127 0.04 -12.02 -5.39
CA VAL A 127 -1.19 -12.13 -4.58
C VAL A 127 -1.59 -10.73 -4.12
N ILE A 128 -2.71 -10.22 -4.65
CA ILE A 128 -3.27 -8.94 -4.24
C ILE A 128 -4.10 -9.15 -2.98
N LEU A 129 -3.72 -8.46 -1.91
CA LEU A 129 -4.28 -8.58 -0.57
C LEU A 129 -4.75 -7.21 -0.07
N HIS A 130 -5.97 -7.12 0.44
CA HIS A 130 -6.39 -5.92 1.17
C HIS A 130 -5.81 -5.98 2.58
N ALA A 131 -4.98 -5.02 2.96
CA ALA A 131 -4.29 -5.03 4.26
C ALA A 131 -5.26 -4.83 5.44
N CYS A 132 -6.31 -4.03 5.23
CA CYS A 132 -7.42 -3.79 6.14
C CYS A 132 -8.66 -3.30 5.38
N CYS A 133 -9.82 -3.32 6.02
CA CYS A 133 -11.10 -2.80 5.48
C CYS A 133 -11.37 -3.34 4.08
N HIS A 134 -11.46 -4.64 3.94
CA HIS A 134 -11.62 -5.33 2.65
C HIS A 134 -12.80 -4.79 1.85
N ASN A 135 -12.53 -4.29 0.66
CA ASN A 135 -13.54 -3.76 -0.26
C ASN A 135 -13.91 -4.82 -1.32
N PRO A 136 -15.18 -5.27 -1.40
CA PRO A 136 -16.38 -4.63 -0.84
C PRO A 136 -16.96 -5.31 0.42
N THR A 137 -16.34 -6.33 1.00
CA THR A 137 -17.01 -7.18 1.99
C THR A 137 -17.06 -6.58 3.39
N GLY A 138 -16.07 -5.76 3.77
CA GLY A 138 -15.90 -5.27 5.13
C GLY A 138 -15.42 -6.31 6.15
N TYR A 139 -15.11 -7.53 5.71
CA TYR A 139 -14.57 -8.59 6.57
C TYR A 139 -13.06 -8.72 6.36
N ASP A 140 -12.31 -8.66 7.45
CA ASP A 140 -10.86 -8.72 7.45
C ASP A 140 -10.36 -10.02 8.10
N LEU A 141 -9.11 -10.39 7.79
CA LEU A 141 -8.42 -11.51 8.43
C LEU A 141 -7.98 -11.12 9.84
N THR A 142 -8.02 -12.11 10.77
CA THR A 142 -7.40 -11.95 12.08
C THR A 142 -5.87 -11.97 11.98
N GLN A 143 -5.18 -11.55 13.04
CA GLN A 143 -3.71 -11.57 13.06
C GLN A 143 -3.14 -12.98 12.92
N GLU A 144 -3.82 -14.00 13.48
CA GLU A 144 -3.45 -15.41 13.35
C GLU A 144 -3.65 -15.93 11.92
N GLN A 145 -4.71 -15.47 11.25
CA GLN A 145 -4.95 -15.79 9.84
C GLN A 145 -3.91 -15.13 8.94
N TRP A 146 -3.54 -13.88 9.22
CA TRP A 146 -2.45 -13.22 8.52
C TRP A 146 -1.13 -13.97 8.64
N ALA A 147 -0.77 -14.46 9.82
CA ALA A 147 0.43 -15.28 10.01
C ALA A 147 0.44 -16.50 9.09
N GLN A 148 -0.70 -17.20 8.95
CA GLN A 148 -0.80 -18.34 8.05
C GLN A 148 -0.70 -17.95 6.56
N VAL A 149 -1.23 -16.80 6.16
CA VAL A 149 -1.09 -16.28 4.79
C VAL A 149 0.38 -15.93 4.51
N VAL A 150 1.08 -15.31 5.46
CA VAL A 150 2.53 -15.04 5.38
C VAL A 150 3.31 -16.34 5.18
N ASP A 151 3.04 -17.37 6.00
CA ASP A 151 3.71 -18.67 5.89
C ASP A 151 3.53 -19.31 4.51
N VAL A 152 2.33 -19.24 3.95
CA VAL A 152 2.06 -19.75 2.59
C VAL A 152 2.83 -18.95 1.55
N CYS A 153 2.86 -17.63 1.67
CA CYS A 153 3.62 -16.77 0.74
C CYS A 153 5.12 -17.07 0.78
N VAL A 154 5.68 -17.27 1.97
CA VAL A 154 7.08 -17.67 2.15
C VAL A 154 7.34 -19.03 1.53
N LYS A 155 6.54 -20.04 1.90
CA LYS A 155 6.71 -21.43 1.47
C LYS A 155 6.63 -21.60 -0.05
N ASN A 156 5.68 -20.92 -0.67
CA ASN A 156 5.43 -21.03 -2.11
C ASN A 156 6.17 -19.97 -2.93
N LYS A 157 6.95 -19.12 -2.28
CA LYS A 157 7.67 -18.00 -2.90
C LYS A 157 6.74 -17.12 -3.75
N LEU A 158 5.59 -16.79 -3.19
CA LEU A 158 4.63 -15.88 -3.81
C LEU A 158 5.11 -14.44 -3.65
N ILE A 159 4.54 -13.53 -4.44
CA ILE A 159 4.82 -12.10 -4.37
C ILE A 159 3.61 -11.39 -3.76
N PRO A 160 3.62 -11.08 -2.45
CA PRO A 160 2.54 -10.33 -1.82
C PRO A 160 2.49 -8.89 -2.34
N PHE A 161 1.29 -8.42 -2.69
CA PHE A 161 1.02 -7.04 -3.02
C PHE A 161 -0.16 -6.56 -2.16
N LEU A 162 0.15 -5.87 -1.06
CA LEU A 162 -0.85 -5.37 -0.13
C LEU A 162 -1.37 -4.01 -0.58
N ASP A 163 -2.68 -3.86 -0.58
CA ASP A 163 -3.37 -2.59 -0.85
C ASP A 163 -3.98 -2.06 0.45
N ILE A 164 -3.56 -0.87 0.87
CA ILE A 164 -4.05 -0.21 2.07
C ILE A 164 -4.65 1.15 1.72
N ALA A 165 -5.96 1.14 1.46
CA ALA A 165 -6.70 2.34 1.09
C ALA A 165 -7.42 3.02 2.26
N TYR A 166 -7.53 2.32 3.40
CA TYR A 166 -8.38 2.71 4.54
C TYR A 166 -7.63 2.64 5.87
N GLN A 167 -6.32 2.84 5.90
CA GLN A 167 -5.55 2.81 7.14
C GLN A 167 -6.11 3.80 8.16
N GLY A 168 -6.39 3.32 9.37
CA GLY A 168 -7.01 4.08 10.46
C GLY A 168 -8.52 3.96 10.57
N PHE A 169 -9.20 3.35 9.59
CA PHE A 169 -10.66 3.15 9.61
C PHE A 169 -11.10 1.77 10.12
N GLY A 170 -10.19 0.81 10.20
CA GLY A 170 -10.46 -0.49 10.80
C GLY A 170 -10.43 -0.43 12.32
N ASP A 171 -9.30 -0.72 12.91
CA ASP A 171 -9.10 -0.71 14.36
C ASP A 171 -8.16 0.41 14.82
N GLY A 172 -7.33 0.94 13.94
CA GLY A 172 -6.40 2.03 14.21
C GLY A 172 -5.28 2.10 13.18
N LEU A 173 -4.48 3.17 13.24
CA LEU A 173 -3.36 3.36 12.29
C LEU A 173 -2.31 2.24 12.44
N GLU A 174 -2.02 1.83 13.66
CA GLU A 174 -1.03 0.81 13.97
C GLU A 174 -1.57 -0.60 13.70
N GLU A 175 -2.79 -0.86 14.13
CA GLU A 175 -3.48 -2.15 13.99
C GLU A 175 -3.72 -2.49 12.53
N ASP A 176 -4.17 -1.52 11.73
CA ASP A 176 -4.46 -1.69 10.31
C ASP A 176 -3.19 -1.96 9.46
N ALA A 177 -2.02 -1.58 9.97
CA ALA A 177 -0.73 -1.91 9.37
C ALA A 177 -0.17 -3.28 9.82
N GLY A 178 -0.86 -3.99 10.70
CA GLY A 178 -0.39 -5.24 11.32
C GLY A 178 -0.01 -6.31 10.29
N SER A 179 -0.80 -6.49 9.25
CA SER A 179 -0.50 -7.42 8.16
C SER A 179 0.80 -7.08 7.43
N ILE A 180 1.02 -5.80 7.14
CA ILE A 180 2.24 -5.30 6.47
C ILE A 180 3.47 -5.60 7.33
N ARG A 181 3.36 -5.39 8.65
CA ARG A 181 4.45 -5.66 9.60
C ARG A 181 4.78 -7.15 9.71
N GLN A 182 3.77 -8.03 9.66
CA GLN A 182 4.01 -9.47 9.63
C GLN A 182 4.79 -9.91 8.38
N PHE A 183 4.48 -9.36 7.21
CA PHE A 183 5.29 -9.60 6.00
C PHE A 183 6.71 -9.03 6.14
N ALA A 184 6.86 -7.87 6.75
CA ALA A 184 8.14 -7.26 7.03
C ALA A 184 9.02 -8.15 7.94
N ASP A 185 8.44 -8.70 8.99
CA ASP A 185 9.12 -9.59 9.94
C ASP A 185 9.49 -10.94 9.31
N ALA A 186 8.74 -11.38 8.31
CA ALA A 186 9.05 -12.60 7.56
C ALA A 186 10.28 -12.47 6.64
N GLY A 187 10.73 -11.24 6.38
CA GLY A 187 11.95 -10.97 5.61
C GLY A 187 11.87 -11.32 4.12
N ILE A 188 10.67 -11.40 3.55
CA ILE A 188 10.48 -11.63 2.11
C ILE A 188 10.22 -10.31 1.37
N PRO A 189 10.56 -10.22 0.07
CA PRO A 189 10.16 -9.08 -0.75
C PRO A 189 8.65 -9.01 -0.92
N PHE A 190 8.08 -7.80 -0.80
CA PHE A 190 6.65 -7.56 -1.03
C PHE A 190 6.38 -6.09 -1.42
N PHE A 191 5.15 -5.83 -1.84
CA PHE A 191 4.70 -4.52 -2.33
C PHE A 191 3.57 -3.99 -1.46
N VAL A 192 3.54 -2.68 -1.25
CA VAL A 192 2.44 -2.00 -0.56
C VAL A 192 1.98 -0.80 -1.40
N SER A 193 0.70 -0.80 -1.76
CA SER A 193 0.00 0.38 -2.29
C SER A 193 -0.68 1.10 -1.13
N SER A 194 -0.31 2.34 -0.88
CA SER A 194 -0.94 3.20 0.13
C SER A 194 -1.74 4.31 -0.53
N SER A 195 -2.96 4.58 -0.03
CA SER A 195 -3.78 5.70 -0.47
C SER A 195 -4.09 6.62 0.69
N PHE A 196 -3.99 7.92 0.44
CA PHE A 196 -4.35 8.97 1.40
C PHE A 196 -5.64 9.70 1.03
N SER A 197 -6.37 9.18 0.04
CA SER A 197 -7.65 9.75 -0.41
C SER A 197 -8.68 9.80 0.70
N LYS A 198 -8.83 8.72 1.47
CA LYS A 198 -9.87 8.59 2.52
C LYS A 198 -9.37 9.10 3.87
N SER A 199 -8.23 8.63 4.33
CA SER A 199 -7.69 8.96 5.65
C SER A 199 -7.34 10.45 5.84
N PHE A 200 -7.13 11.19 4.75
CA PHE A 200 -6.94 12.65 4.77
C PHE A 200 -8.08 13.42 4.11
N SER A 201 -9.11 12.75 3.60
CA SER A 201 -10.19 13.38 2.80
C SER A 201 -9.65 14.19 1.59
N LEU A 202 -8.53 13.75 1.03
CA LEU A 202 -7.85 14.40 -0.10
C LEU A 202 -8.11 13.66 -1.43
N TYR A 203 -9.36 13.29 -1.66
CA TYR A 203 -9.78 12.45 -2.81
C TYR A 203 -9.33 13.00 -4.17
N GLY A 204 -9.49 14.31 -4.38
CA GLY A 204 -9.16 14.99 -5.64
C GLY A 204 -7.68 15.26 -5.83
N GLU A 205 -6.89 15.26 -4.75
CA GLU A 205 -5.45 15.56 -4.78
C GLU A 205 -4.59 14.41 -5.29
N ARG A 206 -5.16 13.23 -5.43
CA ARG A 206 -4.51 12.03 -5.98
C ARG A 206 -3.20 11.69 -5.27
N ILE A 207 -3.26 11.48 -3.95
CA ILE A 207 -2.09 11.20 -3.12
C ILE A 207 -2.07 9.73 -2.69
N GLY A 208 -0.98 9.06 -3.02
CA GLY A 208 -0.67 7.70 -2.64
C GLY A 208 0.82 7.43 -2.73
N ALA A 209 1.21 6.22 -2.41
CA ALA A 209 2.59 5.77 -2.48
C ALA A 209 2.67 4.29 -2.83
N LEU A 210 3.68 3.92 -3.60
CA LEU A 210 4.13 2.55 -3.75
C LEU A 210 5.37 2.34 -2.89
N THR A 211 5.32 1.36 -2.00
CA THR A 211 6.49 0.91 -1.24
C THR A 211 6.85 -0.51 -1.67
N VAL A 212 8.11 -0.75 -1.94
CA VAL A 212 8.66 -2.07 -2.28
C VAL A 212 9.70 -2.44 -1.23
N VAL A 213 9.49 -3.56 -0.56
CA VAL A 213 10.45 -4.15 0.36
C VAL A 213 11.35 -5.10 -0.42
N CYS A 214 12.65 -4.94 -0.26
CA CYS A 214 13.71 -5.66 -0.95
C CYS A 214 14.53 -6.45 0.06
N LYS A 215 15.36 -7.38 -0.42
CA LYS A 215 16.21 -8.19 0.44
C LYS A 215 17.36 -7.40 1.11
N ASP A 216 17.81 -6.32 0.44
CA ASP A 216 18.91 -5.48 0.89
C ASP A 216 18.87 -4.08 0.26
N GLN A 217 19.73 -3.18 0.74
CA GLN A 217 19.83 -1.80 0.25
C GLN A 217 20.27 -1.73 -1.23
N GLU A 218 21.09 -2.66 -1.70
CA GLU A 218 21.57 -2.67 -3.09
C GLU A 218 20.42 -2.99 -4.05
N GLU A 219 19.61 -4.00 -3.73
CA GLU A 219 18.40 -4.31 -4.50
C GLU A 219 17.41 -3.15 -4.45
N ALA A 220 17.19 -2.55 -3.28
CA ALA A 220 16.33 -1.37 -3.12
C ALA A 220 16.76 -0.22 -4.04
N SER A 221 18.05 0.02 -4.18
CA SER A 221 18.59 1.04 -5.08
C SER A 221 18.31 0.74 -6.56
N ARG A 222 18.46 -0.52 -6.98
CA ARG A 222 18.14 -0.95 -8.36
C ARG A 222 16.64 -0.84 -8.64
N VAL A 223 15.81 -1.27 -7.69
CA VAL A 223 14.34 -1.16 -7.78
C VAL A 223 13.93 0.30 -7.92
N LEU A 224 14.46 1.20 -7.09
CA LEU A 224 14.18 2.64 -7.19
C LEU A 224 14.52 3.21 -8.56
N SER A 225 15.67 2.84 -9.12
CA SER A 225 16.09 3.28 -10.45
C SER A 225 15.08 2.85 -11.54
N LYS A 226 14.62 1.59 -11.48
CA LYS A 226 13.62 1.07 -12.42
C LYS A 226 12.25 1.73 -12.23
N LEU A 227 11.80 1.94 -11.00
CA LEU A 227 10.55 2.63 -10.71
C LEU A 227 10.56 4.07 -11.25
N LYS A 228 11.67 4.80 -11.07
CA LYS A 228 11.82 6.15 -11.64
C LYS A 228 11.69 6.17 -13.15
N ALA A 229 12.25 5.18 -13.85
CA ALA A 229 12.13 5.08 -15.31
C ALA A 229 10.67 4.86 -15.75
N LEU A 230 9.93 3.99 -15.05
CA LEU A 230 8.52 3.73 -15.31
C LEU A 230 7.65 4.96 -15.02
N ILE A 231 7.87 5.63 -13.89
CA ILE A 231 7.15 6.85 -13.51
C ILE A 231 7.38 7.95 -14.54
N ARG A 232 8.64 8.14 -14.94
CA ARG A 232 8.99 9.18 -15.94
C ARG A 232 8.28 8.94 -17.28
N ALA A 233 8.14 7.71 -17.70
CA ALA A 233 7.45 7.35 -18.95
C ALA A 233 5.92 7.46 -18.84
N ASN A 234 5.37 7.37 -17.61
CA ASN A 234 3.93 7.37 -17.37
C ASN A 234 3.39 8.80 -17.15
N TYR A 235 3.81 9.46 -16.06
CA TYR A 235 3.33 10.81 -15.68
C TYR A 235 4.45 11.80 -15.35
N SER A 236 5.69 11.48 -15.65
CA SER A 236 6.89 12.32 -15.46
C SER A 236 7.28 12.49 -13.98
N ASN A 237 6.44 13.09 -13.18
CA ASN A 237 6.58 13.31 -11.76
C ASN A 237 5.19 13.49 -11.11
N PRO A 238 5.05 13.23 -9.80
CA PRO A 238 3.77 13.31 -9.14
C PRO A 238 3.38 14.77 -8.79
N PRO A 239 2.08 15.02 -8.45
CA PRO A 239 1.60 16.32 -8.03
C PRO A 239 2.11 16.72 -6.64
N ALA A 240 2.33 18.02 -6.41
CA ALA A 240 2.99 18.50 -5.19
C ALA A 240 2.02 18.77 -4.03
N HIS A 241 0.87 19.42 -4.29
CA HIS A 241 0.06 20.05 -3.25
C HIS A 241 -0.39 19.08 -2.15
N GLY A 242 -1.11 18.04 -2.50
CA GLY A 242 -1.61 17.07 -1.52
C GLY A 242 -0.49 16.31 -0.80
N ALA A 243 0.62 16.01 -1.50
CA ALA A 243 1.75 15.35 -0.87
C ALA A 243 2.47 16.24 0.15
N LYS A 244 2.53 17.56 -0.08
CA LYS A 244 3.04 18.52 0.91
C LYS A 244 2.17 18.53 2.17
N ILE A 245 0.84 18.50 2.03
CA ILE A 245 -0.09 18.42 3.15
C ILE A 245 0.17 17.16 3.98
N VAL A 246 0.19 15.99 3.34
CA VAL A 246 0.42 14.72 4.01
C VAL A 246 1.80 14.69 4.66
N ALA A 247 2.85 15.15 3.95
CA ALA A 247 4.21 15.20 4.50
C ALA A 247 4.30 16.07 5.76
N GLN A 248 3.62 17.22 5.79
CA GLN A 248 3.58 18.06 6.99
C GLN A 248 2.91 17.33 8.15
N VAL A 249 1.76 16.71 7.94
CA VAL A 249 1.06 15.99 9.01
C VAL A 249 1.88 14.82 9.54
N LEU A 250 2.45 14.00 8.66
CA LEU A 250 3.21 12.81 9.06
C LEU A 250 4.55 13.12 9.77
N ASN A 251 5.08 14.33 9.61
CA ASN A 251 6.37 14.73 10.19
C ASN A 251 6.25 15.78 11.31
N ASP A 252 5.05 16.24 11.64
CA ASP A 252 4.78 17.14 12.75
C ASP A 252 4.02 16.39 13.84
N PRO A 253 4.58 16.24 15.06
CA PRO A 253 3.94 15.45 16.13
C PRO A 253 2.57 15.98 16.57
N GLU A 254 2.34 17.30 16.54
CA GLU A 254 1.06 17.90 16.95
C GLU A 254 0.00 17.66 15.87
N LEU A 255 0.33 17.88 14.60
CA LEU A 255 -0.57 17.60 13.49
C LEU A 255 -0.86 16.11 13.37
N MET A 256 0.14 15.25 13.59
CA MET A 256 -0.04 13.80 13.60
C MET A 256 -1.00 13.35 14.71
N LYS A 257 -0.86 13.91 15.91
CA LYS A 257 -1.77 13.63 17.02
C LYS A 257 -3.20 14.05 16.69
N GLN A 258 -3.40 15.25 16.19
CA GLN A 258 -4.72 15.73 15.80
C GLN A 258 -5.32 14.88 14.68
N TRP A 259 -4.56 14.52 13.66
CA TRP A 259 -5.04 13.64 12.59
C TRP A 259 -5.46 12.27 13.13
N HIS A 260 -4.72 11.71 14.07
CA HIS A 260 -5.07 10.46 14.73
C HIS A 260 -6.41 10.56 15.49
N GLU A 261 -6.64 11.67 16.21
CA GLU A 261 -7.89 11.95 16.91
C GLU A 261 -9.06 12.10 15.93
N ASP A 262 -8.92 12.97 14.91
CA ASP A 262 -9.95 13.21 13.89
C ASP A 262 -10.32 11.89 13.15
N LEU A 263 -9.33 11.06 12.85
CA LEU A 263 -9.53 9.77 12.18
C LEU A 263 -10.24 8.77 13.09
N GLY A 264 -9.91 8.78 14.38
CA GLY A 264 -10.59 7.99 15.41
C GLY A 264 -12.07 8.33 15.52
N GLU A 265 -12.42 9.62 15.55
CA GLU A 265 -13.81 10.08 15.56
C GLU A 265 -14.59 9.63 14.32
N MET A 266 -13.97 9.70 13.13
CA MET A 266 -14.60 9.20 11.89
C MET A 266 -14.80 7.69 11.92
N ARG A 267 -13.82 6.93 12.42
CA ARG A 267 -13.92 5.47 12.58
C ARG A 267 -15.06 5.05 13.48
N GLU A 268 -15.18 5.67 14.68
CA GLU A 268 -16.26 5.37 15.62
C GLU A 268 -17.63 5.66 15.01
N ARG A 269 -17.79 6.80 14.34
CA ARG A 269 -19.05 7.14 13.66
C ARG A 269 -19.42 6.16 12.54
N ILE A 270 -18.44 5.54 11.86
CA ILE A 270 -18.72 4.54 10.82
C ILE A 270 -19.15 3.21 11.45
N LYS A 271 -18.68 2.89 12.66
CA LYS A 271 -19.04 1.66 13.39
C LYS A 271 -20.41 1.75 14.07
N GLU A 272 -20.95 2.95 14.33
CA GLU A 272 -22.33 3.17 14.81
C GLU A 272 -23.38 2.82 13.76
#